data_83a9ca7b9d9e2d9a44cdd8476203115f
#
_entry.id   83a9ca7b9d9e2d9a44cdd8476203115f
#
_cell.length_a   1.000
_cell.length_b   1.000
_cell.length_c   1.000
_cell.angle_alpha   90.00
_cell.angle_beta   90.00
_cell.angle_gamma   90.00
#
_symmetry.space_group_name_H-M   'P 1'
#
loop_
_entity.id
_entity.type
_entity.pdbx_description
1 polymer ?
#
loop_
_entity_poly.entity_id
_entity_poly.type
_entity_poly.pdbx_seq_one_letter_code
_entity_poly.pdbx_strand_id
1 'polypeptide(L)'
;MQTALLGSFLFMYNKELDFIQNKTKNLSLTESLQFICDYLKNNIKGYDWVGFYFHEDSFLVLKNYCGLKTEHTRIPFGKGICGQTAESNKPIVVENVNNEKNYISCNINVKSEIVVPLFYKNKNIGQIDIDSNTLNRFKNDDLEFLKKVNKIVAKKI
;
A
#
# COMPACT_ATOMS: atom_id res chain seq x y z
N MET A 1 1.15 -10.39 31.47
CA MET A 1 0.03 -10.48 30.51
C MET A 1 0.13 -9.57 29.28
N GLN A 2 0.83 -8.44 29.32
CA GLN A 2 1.02 -7.55 28.16
C GLN A 2 1.98 -8.08 27.08
N THR A 3 2.93 -8.91 27.43
CA THR A 3 3.93 -9.48 26.50
C THR A 3 3.39 -10.55 25.56
N ALA A 4 2.35 -11.26 25.94
CA ALA A 4 1.75 -12.31 25.10
C ALA A 4 0.87 -11.74 23.98
N LEU A 5 0.22 -10.59 24.20
CA LEU A 5 -0.57 -9.89 23.19
C LEU A 5 0.29 -9.23 22.11
N LEU A 6 1.44 -8.64 22.50
CA LEU A 6 2.40 -8.07 21.53
C LEU A 6 3.03 -9.16 20.62
N GLY A 7 3.25 -10.36 21.14
CA GLY A 7 3.78 -11.49 20.38
C GLY A 7 2.80 -12.01 19.31
N SER A 8 1.47 -11.99 19.57
CA SER A 8 0.47 -12.45 18.59
C SER A 8 0.24 -11.44 17.47
N PHE A 9 0.34 -10.13 17.74
CA PHE A 9 0.23 -9.07 16.73
C PHE A 9 1.40 -9.08 15.74
N LEU A 10 2.63 -9.31 16.21
CA LEU A 10 3.81 -9.46 15.36
C LEU A 10 3.77 -10.72 14.46
N PHE A 11 2.89 -11.67 14.76
CA PHE A 11 2.85 -12.97 14.10
C PHE A 11 1.96 -13.01 12.84
N MET A 12 0.96 -12.10 12.71
CA MET A 12 -0.06 -12.23 11.67
C MET A 12 0.50 -12.21 10.24
N TYR A 13 1.50 -11.35 9.96
CA TYR A 13 2.08 -11.19 8.63
C TYR A 13 3.58 -11.55 8.55
N ASN A 14 4.16 -12.17 9.57
CA ASN A 14 5.59 -12.50 9.55
C ASN A 14 5.97 -13.48 8.45
N LYS A 15 5.13 -14.47 8.18
CA LYS A 15 5.38 -15.44 7.10
C LYS A 15 5.36 -14.75 5.73
N GLU A 16 4.41 -13.86 5.52
CA GLU A 16 4.29 -13.08 4.30
C GLU A 16 5.50 -12.16 4.11
N LEU A 17 5.95 -11.50 5.17
CA LEU A 17 7.14 -10.65 5.13
C LEU A 17 8.40 -11.43 4.80
N ASP A 18 8.63 -12.56 5.46
CA ASP A 18 9.77 -13.43 5.19
C ASP A 18 9.75 -13.96 3.77
N PHE A 19 8.59 -14.37 3.30
CA PHE A 19 8.39 -14.84 1.93
C PHE A 19 8.70 -13.74 0.91
N ILE A 20 8.14 -12.56 1.08
CA ILE A 20 8.38 -11.41 0.20
C ILE A 20 9.86 -11.05 0.20
N GLN A 21 10.49 -10.95 1.36
CA GLN A 21 11.91 -10.62 1.48
C GLN A 21 12.79 -11.63 0.75
N ASN A 22 12.55 -12.92 0.94
CA ASN A 22 13.31 -13.98 0.29
C ASN A 22 13.11 -13.99 -1.23
N LYS A 23 11.87 -13.88 -1.70
CA LYS A 23 11.54 -13.91 -3.13
C LYS A 23 12.05 -12.69 -3.90
N THR A 24 12.09 -11.54 -3.27
CA THR A 24 12.56 -10.31 -3.92
C THR A 24 14.06 -10.09 -3.81
N LYS A 25 14.77 -10.89 -3.04
CA LYS A 25 16.19 -10.70 -2.70
C LYS A 25 17.08 -10.40 -3.93
N ASN A 26 16.88 -11.15 -5.01
CA ASN A 26 17.70 -11.05 -6.23
C ASN A 26 16.95 -10.38 -7.40
N LEU A 27 15.77 -9.81 -7.15
CA LEU A 27 14.99 -9.12 -8.16
C LEU A 27 15.37 -7.63 -8.23
N SER A 28 15.23 -7.03 -9.39
CA SER A 28 15.29 -5.58 -9.56
C SER A 28 14.15 -4.88 -8.81
N LEU A 29 14.21 -3.55 -8.71
CA LEU A 29 13.12 -2.77 -8.14
C LEU A 29 11.80 -3.06 -8.85
N THR A 30 11.75 -2.93 -10.17
CA THR A 30 10.53 -3.14 -10.96
C THR A 30 9.97 -4.54 -10.79
N GLU A 31 10.82 -5.56 -10.87
CA GLU A 31 10.40 -6.96 -10.65
C GLU A 31 9.87 -7.18 -9.22
N SER A 32 10.52 -6.56 -8.23
CA SER A 32 10.07 -6.65 -6.83
C SER A 32 8.72 -5.99 -6.62
N LEU A 33 8.50 -4.81 -7.21
CA LEU A 33 7.20 -4.12 -7.12
C LEU A 33 6.08 -4.97 -7.71
N GLN A 34 6.30 -5.55 -8.90
CA GLN A 34 5.28 -6.39 -9.53
C GLN A 34 5.03 -7.67 -8.72
N PHE A 35 6.09 -8.32 -8.25
CA PHE A 35 5.96 -9.51 -7.40
C PHE A 35 5.13 -9.20 -6.13
N ILE A 36 5.42 -8.09 -5.47
CA ILE A 36 4.71 -7.70 -4.25
C ILE A 36 3.25 -7.43 -4.53
N CYS A 37 2.93 -6.67 -5.60
CA CYS A 37 1.55 -6.41 -5.98
C CYS A 37 0.77 -7.70 -6.25
N ASP A 38 1.34 -8.61 -7.03
CA ASP A 38 0.73 -9.90 -7.35
C ASP A 38 0.54 -10.77 -6.11
N TYR A 39 1.57 -10.86 -5.28
CA TYR A 39 1.53 -11.67 -4.07
C TYR A 39 0.48 -11.17 -3.07
N LEU A 40 0.47 -9.88 -2.78
CA LEU A 40 -0.46 -9.29 -1.83
C LEU A 40 -1.91 -9.45 -2.29
N LYS A 41 -2.18 -9.14 -3.55
CA LYS A 41 -3.54 -9.27 -4.09
C LYS A 41 -4.03 -10.71 -4.09
N ASN A 42 -3.19 -11.66 -4.48
CA ASN A 42 -3.60 -13.04 -4.66
C ASN A 42 -3.60 -13.87 -3.37
N ASN A 43 -2.89 -13.44 -2.33
CA ASN A 43 -2.71 -14.23 -1.10
C ASN A 43 -3.33 -13.59 0.15
N ILE A 44 -3.65 -12.30 0.14
CA ILE A 44 -4.26 -11.64 1.29
C ILE A 44 -5.71 -11.30 0.97
N LYS A 45 -6.62 -11.97 1.66
CA LYS A 45 -8.06 -11.78 1.48
C LYS A 45 -8.44 -10.32 1.75
N GLY A 46 -9.16 -9.72 0.81
CA GLY A 46 -9.62 -8.34 0.92
C GLY A 46 -8.64 -7.31 0.36
N TYR A 47 -7.47 -7.72 -0.13
CA TYR A 47 -6.59 -6.87 -0.92
C TYR A 47 -6.98 -7.03 -2.39
N ASP A 48 -7.96 -6.25 -2.83
CA ASP A 48 -8.59 -6.46 -4.14
C ASP A 48 -7.90 -5.71 -5.28
N TRP A 49 -7.18 -4.64 -4.94
CA TRP A 49 -6.28 -3.93 -5.82
C TRP A 49 -5.05 -3.48 -5.04
N VAL A 50 -3.86 -3.65 -5.60
CA VAL A 50 -2.58 -3.27 -4.98
C VAL A 50 -1.73 -2.55 -6.00
N GLY A 51 -1.21 -1.38 -5.65
CA GLY A 51 -0.33 -0.61 -6.54
C GLY A 51 0.71 0.21 -5.80
N PHE A 52 1.80 0.50 -6.50
CA PHE A 52 2.84 1.41 -6.07
C PHE A 52 2.87 2.66 -6.94
N TYR A 53 2.77 3.80 -6.28
CA TYR A 53 2.99 5.11 -6.88
C TYR A 53 4.32 5.68 -6.41
N PHE A 54 5.02 6.36 -7.30
CA PHE A 54 6.24 7.10 -6.96
C PHE A 54 6.06 8.59 -7.25
N HIS A 55 6.73 9.41 -6.44
CA HIS A 55 6.73 10.85 -6.63
C HIS A 55 7.52 11.23 -7.87
N GLU A 56 6.93 12.06 -8.71
CA GLU A 56 7.53 12.68 -9.88
C GLU A 56 7.07 14.13 -9.92
N ASP A 57 7.94 15.04 -9.49
CA ASP A 57 7.58 16.43 -9.20
C ASP A 57 6.45 16.52 -8.16
N SER A 58 5.35 17.16 -8.48
CA SER A 58 4.16 17.28 -7.61
C SER A 58 3.07 16.26 -7.96
N PHE A 59 3.46 15.14 -8.57
CA PHE A 59 2.55 14.08 -8.99
C PHE A 59 2.97 12.72 -8.43
N LEU A 60 1.98 11.87 -8.25
CA LEU A 60 2.14 10.44 -8.05
C LEU A 60 2.02 9.75 -9.41
N VAL A 61 3.00 8.94 -9.74
CA VAL A 61 3.00 8.15 -10.99
C VAL A 61 2.94 6.67 -10.66
N LEU A 62 1.93 5.98 -11.19
CA LEU A 62 1.75 4.54 -11.00
C LEU A 62 2.86 3.78 -11.71
N LYS A 63 3.60 2.95 -10.96
CA LYS A 63 4.69 2.14 -11.50
C LYS A 63 4.26 0.70 -11.77
N ASN A 64 3.73 0.02 -10.76
CA ASN A 64 3.29 -1.37 -10.87
C ASN A 64 1.99 -1.56 -10.08
N TYR A 65 1.14 -2.44 -10.54
CA TYR A 65 -0.10 -2.78 -9.85
C TYR A 65 -0.60 -4.17 -10.23
N CYS A 66 -1.50 -4.69 -9.41
CA CYS A 66 -2.26 -5.91 -9.68
C CYS A 66 -3.73 -5.66 -9.32
N GLY A 67 -4.62 -5.92 -10.24
CA GLY A 67 -6.06 -5.71 -10.08
C GLY A 67 -6.69 -5.18 -11.36
N LEU A 68 -7.90 -4.66 -11.26
CA LEU A 68 -8.60 -4.07 -12.41
C LEU A 68 -7.80 -2.87 -12.95
N LYS A 69 -7.86 -2.72 -14.27
CA LYS A 69 -7.21 -1.59 -14.95
C LYS A 69 -7.73 -0.27 -14.38
N THR A 70 -6.81 0.65 -14.11
CA THR A 70 -7.12 1.99 -13.65
C THR A 70 -6.67 3.03 -14.67
N GLU A 71 -7.41 4.14 -14.75
CA GLU A 71 -7.02 5.33 -15.52
C GLU A 71 -6.22 6.31 -14.67
N HIS A 72 -6.19 6.12 -13.35
CA HIS A 72 -5.49 7.00 -12.40
C HIS A 72 -3.99 6.65 -12.33
N THR A 73 -3.29 6.86 -13.44
CA THR A 73 -1.85 6.56 -13.56
C THR A 73 -0.96 7.73 -13.15
N ARG A 74 -1.54 8.94 -13.06
CA ARG A 74 -0.86 10.16 -12.66
C ARG A 74 -1.81 11.02 -11.81
N ILE A 75 -1.49 11.20 -10.55
CA ILE A 75 -2.36 11.88 -9.57
C ILE A 75 -1.63 13.08 -8.98
N PRO A 76 -2.20 14.31 -9.06
CA PRO A 76 -1.63 15.47 -8.39
C PRO A 76 -1.63 15.30 -6.86
N PHE A 77 -0.61 15.82 -6.20
CA PHE A 77 -0.62 15.90 -4.73
C PHE A 77 -1.88 16.68 -4.26
N GLY A 78 -2.43 16.23 -3.14
CA GLY A 78 -3.66 16.80 -2.57
C GLY A 78 -4.96 16.22 -3.14
N LYS A 79 -4.92 15.52 -4.27
CA LYS A 79 -6.11 14.98 -4.92
C LYS A 79 -6.35 13.51 -4.55
N GLY A 80 -7.56 13.18 -4.09
CA GLY A 80 -7.94 11.85 -3.63
C GLY A 80 -7.18 11.44 -2.36
N ILE A 81 -7.36 10.21 -1.93
CA ILE A 81 -6.66 9.66 -0.75
C ILE A 81 -5.15 9.54 -1.03
N CYS A 82 -4.79 9.06 -2.20
CA CYS A 82 -3.38 8.98 -2.63
C CYS A 82 -2.70 10.35 -2.62
N GLY A 83 -3.32 11.38 -3.20
CA GLY A 83 -2.77 12.73 -3.24
C GLY A 83 -2.63 13.38 -1.86
N GLN A 84 -3.59 13.12 -0.97
CA GLN A 84 -3.54 13.58 0.43
C GLN A 84 -2.40 12.89 1.21
N THR A 85 -2.19 11.60 0.99
CA THR A 85 -1.08 10.86 1.59
C THR A 85 0.27 11.41 1.13
N ALA A 86 0.42 11.71 -0.15
CA ALA A 86 1.64 12.30 -0.69
C ALA A 86 1.94 13.68 -0.08
N GLU A 87 0.92 14.49 0.12
CA GLU A 87 1.04 15.84 0.66
C GLU A 87 1.31 15.85 2.17
N SER A 88 0.62 14.98 2.93
CA SER A 88 0.74 14.91 4.39
C SER A 88 1.93 14.10 4.88
N ASN A 89 2.50 13.22 4.06
CA ASN A 89 3.54 12.26 4.44
C ASN A 89 3.10 11.28 5.54
N LYS A 90 1.79 11.08 5.69
CA LYS A 90 1.20 10.20 6.71
C LYS A 90 0.33 9.14 6.06
N PRO A 91 0.28 7.92 6.64
CA PRO A 91 -0.65 6.91 6.14
C PRO A 91 -2.09 7.35 6.36
N ILE A 92 -2.97 6.94 5.45
CA ILE A 92 -4.41 7.16 5.55
C ILE A 92 -5.12 5.83 5.43
N VAL A 93 -6.01 5.55 6.38
CA VAL A 93 -6.90 4.39 6.39
C VAL A 93 -8.33 4.89 6.27
N VAL A 94 -9.03 4.46 5.22
CA VAL A 94 -10.42 4.85 4.94
C VAL A 94 -11.32 3.64 5.16
N GLU A 95 -12.20 3.71 6.15
CA GLU A 95 -13.13 2.65 6.50
C GLU A 95 -14.25 2.49 5.47
N ASN A 96 -14.70 3.61 4.93
CA ASN A 96 -15.76 3.68 3.91
C ASN A 96 -15.47 4.85 2.96
N VAL A 97 -15.11 4.54 1.72
CA VAL A 97 -14.77 5.54 0.71
C VAL A 97 -15.93 6.48 0.37
N ASN A 98 -17.17 6.06 0.56
CA ASN A 98 -18.33 6.90 0.33
C ASN A 98 -18.46 8.07 1.31
N ASN A 99 -17.76 8.02 2.45
CA ASN A 99 -17.72 9.10 3.44
C ASN A 99 -16.63 10.13 3.14
N GLU A 100 -15.80 9.89 2.12
CA GLU A 100 -14.69 10.76 1.75
C GLU A 100 -15.12 11.74 0.66
N LYS A 101 -15.03 13.04 0.95
CA LYS A 101 -15.39 14.10 -0.02
C LYS A 101 -14.38 14.24 -1.15
N ASN A 102 -13.13 13.94 -0.87
CA ASN A 102 -12.02 14.00 -1.83
C ASN A 102 -11.56 12.58 -2.19
N TYR A 103 -12.48 11.78 -2.75
CA TYR A 103 -12.21 10.43 -3.17
C TYR A 103 -12.19 10.34 -4.70
N ILE A 104 -11.16 9.69 -5.24
CA ILE A 104 -11.09 9.33 -6.65
C ILE A 104 -11.40 7.83 -6.75
N SER A 105 -12.54 7.51 -7.34
CA SER A 105 -12.95 6.13 -7.53
C SER A 105 -12.11 5.46 -8.62
N CYS A 106 -11.36 4.41 -8.25
CA CYS A 106 -10.70 3.53 -9.20
C CYS A 106 -11.66 2.46 -9.74
N ASN A 107 -12.68 2.11 -8.95
CA ASN A 107 -13.66 1.07 -9.24
C ASN A 107 -14.87 1.26 -8.34
N ILE A 108 -16.06 1.10 -8.91
CA ILE A 108 -17.33 1.24 -8.18
C ILE A 108 -17.49 0.22 -7.02
N ASN A 109 -16.75 -0.89 -7.07
CA ASN A 109 -16.79 -1.93 -6.04
C ASN A 109 -15.91 -1.64 -4.81
N VAL A 110 -15.01 -0.66 -4.89
CA VAL A 110 -14.13 -0.28 -3.78
C VAL A 110 -14.96 0.30 -2.64
N LYS A 111 -14.74 -0.22 -1.43
CA LYS A 111 -15.44 0.21 -0.21
C LYS A 111 -14.50 0.77 0.85
N SER A 112 -13.28 0.27 0.94
CA SER A 112 -12.27 0.78 1.86
C SER A 112 -10.89 0.84 1.19
N GLU A 113 -10.00 1.63 1.76
CA GLU A 113 -8.68 1.90 1.18
C GLU A 113 -7.65 2.14 2.28
N ILE A 114 -6.42 1.70 2.04
CA ILE A 114 -5.25 2.08 2.85
C ILE A 114 -4.13 2.54 1.93
N VAL A 115 -3.53 3.67 2.29
CA VAL A 115 -2.37 4.21 1.58
C VAL A 115 -1.26 4.45 2.59
N VAL A 116 -0.08 3.90 2.32
CA VAL A 116 1.08 3.97 3.23
C VAL A 116 2.28 4.56 2.51
N PRO A 117 2.83 5.70 3.00
CA PRO A 117 4.01 6.30 2.40
C PRO A 117 5.21 5.37 2.40
N LEU A 118 6.03 5.52 1.37
CA LEU A 118 7.31 4.82 1.21
C LEU A 118 8.43 5.83 1.41
N PHE A 119 9.22 5.63 2.46
CA PHE A 119 10.34 6.52 2.80
C PHE A 119 11.67 5.91 2.37
N TYR A 120 12.50 6.76 1.77
CA TYR A 120 13.90 6.46 1.50
C TYR A 120 14.75 7.60 2.03
N LYS A 121 15.72 7.29 2.90
CA LYS A 121 16.56 8.29 3.59
C LYS A 121 15.73 9.42 4.23
N ASN A 122 14.68 9.03 4.95
CA ASN A 122 13.74 9.92 5.63
C ASN A 122 12.92 10.85 4.72
N LYS A 123 12.93 10.62 3.41
CA LYS A 123 12.12 11.37 2.45
C LYS A 123 11.01 10.47 1.90
N ASN A 124 9.78 10.97 1.87
CA ASN A 124 8.69 10.30 1.19
C ASN A 124 8.92 10.35 -0.32
N ILE A 125 9.09 9.17 -0.95
CA ILE A 125 9.36 9.05 -2.39
C ILE A 125 8.23 8.37 -3.16
N GLY A 126 7.23 7.87 -2.46
CA GLY A 126 6.13 7.14 -3.06
C GLY A 126 5.22 6.55 -2.01
N GLN A 127 4.43 5.57 -2.41
CA GLN A 127 3.46 4.93 -1.51
C GLN A 127 2.96 3.62 -2.08
N ILE A 128 2.50 2.73 -1.19
CA ILE A 128 1.66 1.60 -1.56
C ILE A 128 0.20 1.99 -1.33
N ASP A 129 -0.66 1.64 -2.28
CA ASP A 129 -2.09 1.88 -2.26
C ASP A 129 -2.81 0.54 -2.40
N ILE A 130 -3.75 0.26 -1.49
CA ILE A 130 -4.53 -0.97 -1.50
C ILE A 130 -6.00 -0.64 -1.35
N ASP A 131 -6.80 -1.11 -2.31
CA ASP A 131 -8.26 -1.01 -2.27
C ASP A 131 -8.87 -2.35 -1.88
N SER A 132 -9.98 -2.27 -1.16
CA SER A 132 -10.79 -3.43 -0.80
C SER A 132 -12.26 -3.24 -1.16
N ASN A 133 -12.88 -4.31 -1.63
CA ASN A 133 -14.32 -4.38 -1.87
C ASN A 133 -15.11 -4.67 -0.58
N THR A 134 -14.44 -4.70 0.56
CA THR A 134 -15.01 -4.91 1.89
C THR A 134 -14.93 -3.62 2.70
N LEU A 135 -16.01 -3.24 3.37
CA LEU A 135 -16.02 -2.11 4.31
C LEU A 135 -15.08 -2.39 5.47
N ASN A 136 -14.41 -1.34 5.95
CA ASN A 136 -13.58 -1.39 7.15
C ASN A 136 -12.57 -2.55 7.16
N ARG A 137 -11.97 -2.84 6.00
CA ARG A 137 -11.09 -3.99 5.83
C ARG A 137 -9.75 -3.81 6.55
N PHE A 138 -9.22 -2.61 6.56
CA PHE A 138 -7.85 -2.35 7.00
C PHE A 138 -7.77 -2.02 8.48
N LYS A 139 -6.89 -2.73 9.19
CA LYS A 139 -6.64 -2.60 10.63
C LYS A 139 -5.19 -2.18 10.87
N ASN A 140 -4.84 -1.98 12.13
CA ASN A 140 -3.48 -1.60 12.51
C ASN A 140 -2.43 -2.62 12.06
N ASP A 141 -2.78 -3.91 12.02
CA ASP A 141 -1.87 -4.96 11.54
C ASP A 141 -1.52 -4.78 10.07
N ASP A 142 -2.51 -4.42 9.25
CA ASP A 142 -2.28 -4.11 7.84
C ASP A 142 -1.33 -2.92 7.71
N LEU A 143 -1.54 -1.86 8.48
CA LEU A 143 -0.69 -0.68 8.47
C LEU A 143 0.77 -1.02 8.81
N GLU A 144 1.00 -1.73 9.90
CA GLU A 144 2.35 -2.10 10.34
C GLU A 144 3.01 -3.06 9.34
N PHE A 145 2.24 -3.98 8.78
CA PHE A 145 2.70 -4.87 7.72
C PHE A 145 3.18 -4.10 6.48
N LEU A 146 2.35 -3.18 5.98
CA LEU A 146 2.67 -2.41 4.78
C LEU A 146 3.84 -1.45 4.98
N LYS A 147 4.01 -0.90 6.18
CA LYS A 147 5.22 -0.15 6.54
C LYS A 147 6.49 -1.01 6.37
N LYS A 148 6.43 -2.28 6.78
CA LYS A 148 7.56 -3.21 6.65
C LYS A 148 7.78 -3.65 5.20
N VAL A 149 6.72 -3.87 4.43
CA VAL A 149 6.80 -4.10 2.98
C VAL A 149 7.52 -2.94 2.29
N ASN A 150 7.14 -1.71 2.61
CA ASN A 150 7.77 -0.50 2.07
C ASN A 150 9.26 -0.40 2.43
N LYS A 151 9.67 -0.85 3.61
CA LYS A 151 11.10 -0.93 3.99
C LYS A 151 11.87 -1.92 3.13
N ILE A 152 11.25 -3.04 2.76
CA ILE A 152 11.87 -4.01 1.82
C ILE A 152 12.09 -3.35 0.45
N VAL A 153 11.08 -2.63 -0.04
CA VAL A 153 11.16 -1.89 -1.32
C VAL A 153 12.25 -0.81 -1.25
N ALA A 154 12.31 -0.03 -0.17
CA ALA A 154 13.27 1.05 -0.01
C ALA A 154 14.72 0.58 -0.09
N LYS A 155 15.04 -0.65 0.30
CA LYS A 155 16.38 -1.22 0.18
C LYS A 155 16.82 -1.43 -1.26
N LYS A 156 15.92 -1.31 -2.23
CA LYS A 156 16.19 -1.51 -3.66
C LYS A 156 16.28 -0.20 -4.45
N ILE A 157 16.13 0.93 -3.77
CA ILE A 157 16.22 2.27 -4.36
C ILE A 157 17.69 2.68 -4.57
#